data_f073553c4e8a75c031825084ddcb9789
#
_entry.id   f073553c4e8a75c031825084ddcb9789
#
_cell.length_a   1.000
_cell.length_b   1.000
_cell.length_c   1.000
_cell.angle_alpha   90.00
_cell.angle_beta   90.00
_cell.angle_gamma   90.00
#
_symmetry.space_group_name_H-M   'P 1'
#
loop_
_entity.id
_entity.type
_entity.pdbx_description
1 polymer ?
#
loop_
_entity_poly.entity_id
_entity_poly.type
_entity_poly.pdbx_seq_one_letter_code
_entity_poly.pdbx_strand_id
1 'polypeptide(L)'
;MKTLFVVPEIRLDMAPNNFPFWAAILASIIEQKNGQVGILDLNALRMNFGGKQVPNQVIIDQVSSEKWDMIGIGGLTTTYSRIKELTPLIRKNAKDAIFVSGGGWASYNPTEILQLVPELDMICIGEGEITFSELYDEIDKGTRDFEKVNGLCLRNNNDFQFTNPRALIDDLNSVPYPAYHLLELDIYFRFSPEAKSIKSYN
;
A
#
# COMPACT_ATOMS: atom_id res chain seq x y z
N MET A 1 -3.49 -1.87 16.59
CA MET A 1 -3.33 -2.66 15.35
C MET A 1 -2.08 -2.19 14.61
N LYS A 2 -1.39 -3.11 13.88
CA LYS A 2 -0.18 -2.82 13.09
C LYS A 2 -0.43 -2.99 11.60
N THR A 3 -0.10 -1.98 10.81
CA THR A 3 -0.30 -1.97 9.36
C THR A 3 1.04 -1.78 8.64
N LEU A 4 1.26 -2.53 7.56
CA LEU A 4 2.40 -2.34 6.67
C LEU A 4 1.91 -1.97 5.27
N PHE A 5 2.41 -0.88 4.72
CA PHE A 5 2.23 -0.56 3.31
C PHE A 5 3.47 -0.97 2.52
N VAL A 6 3.28 -1.75 1.47
CA VAL A 6 4.37 -2.22 0.60
C VAL A 6 4.28 -1.50 -0.75
N VAL A 7 5.32 -0.78 -1.07
CA VAL A 7 5.48 -0.06 -2.33
C VAL A 7 6.47 -0.82 -3.21
N PRO A 8 6.03 -1.46 -4.30
CA PRO A 8 6.93 -2.20 -5.18
C PRO A 8 7.84 -1.27 -5.96
N GLU A 9 8.92 -1.82 -6.50
CA GLU A 9 9.79 -1.11 -7.44
C GLU A 9 9.02 -0.78 -8.72
N ILE A 10 9.13 0.47 -9.19
CA ILE A 10 8.35 0.96 -10.33
C ILE A 10 9.12 0.76 -11.65
N ARG A 11 10.35 1.22 -11.72
CA ARG A 11 11.22 1.14 -12.91
C ARG A 11 12.64 0.90 -12.47
N LEU A 12 13.23 -0.19 -12.89
CA LEU A 12 14.61 -0.54 -12.49
C LEU A 12 15.68 0.21 -13.30
N ASP A 13 15.32 0.72 -14.47
CA ASP A 13 16.17 1.48 -15.38
C ASP A 13 16.30 2.98 -15.04
N MET A 14 15.47 3.46 -14.11
CA MET A 14 15.45 4.87 -13.69
C MET A 14 15.52 4.98 -12.18
N ALA A 15 16.12 6.07 -11.68
CA ALA A 15 16.07 6.41 -10.26
C ALA A 15 14.63 6.68 -9.82
N PRO A 16 14.30 6.45 -8.52
CA PRO A 16 12.98 6.76 -7.99
C PRO A 16 12.72 8.27 -8.07
N ASN A 17 11.61 8.65 -8.68
CA ASN A 17 11.25 10.05 -8.91
C ASN A 17 9.84 10.43 -8.44
N ASN A 18 9.04 9.44 -8.02
CA ASN A 18 7.71 9.65 -7.50
C ASN A 18 7.61 9.13 -6.08
N PHE A 19 7.21 9.99 -5.16
CA PHE A 19 6.89 9.59 -3.80
C PHE A 19 5.67 8.68 -3.79
N PRO A 20 5.62 7.67 -2.93
CA PRO A 20 4.44 6.85 -2.74
C PRO A 20 3.38 7.59 -1.88
N PHE A 21 2.81 8.68 -2.43
CA PHE A 21 1.84 9.53 -1.72
C PHE A 21 0.67 8.72 -1.14
N TRP A 22 0.16 7.76 -1.89
CA TRP A 22 -0.94 6.91 -1.43
C TRP A 22 -0.60 6.19 -0.11
N ALA A 23 0.60 5.62 -0.01
CA ALA A 23 1.04 4.92 1.20
C ALA A 23 1.23 5.88 2.36
N ALA A 24 1.81 7.06 2.09
CA ALA A 24 2.04 8.07 3.12
C ALA A 24 0.73 8.71 3.62
N ILE A 25 -0.27 8.93 2.75
CA ILE A 25 -1.59 9.43 3.15
C ILE A 25 -2.31 8.38 3.99
N LEU A 26 -2.38 7.14 3.53
CA LEU A 26 -3.02 6.06 4.27
C LEU A 26 -2.32 5.78 5.61
N ALA A 27 -1.00 5.91 5.65
CA ALA A 27 -0.24 5.82 6.90
C ALA A 27 -0.64 6.92 7.88
N SER A 28 -0.77 8.16 7.42
CA SER A 28 -1.22 9.28 8.27
C SER A 28 -2.63 9.04 8.84
N ILE A 29 -3.54 8.46 8.07
CA ILE A 29 -4.88 8.07 8.55
C ILE A 29 -4.79 7.04 9.68
N ILE A 30 -3.91 6.05 9.54
CA ILE A 30 -3.69 5.03 10.58
C ILE A 30 -3.09 5.65 11.85
N GLU A 31 -2.12 6.57 11.70
CA GLU A 31 -1.51 7.28 12.84
C GLU A 31 -2.53 8.14 13.60
N GLN A 32 -3.46 8.82 12.90
CA GLN A 32 -4.54 9.58 13.53
C GLN A 32 -5.47 8.71 14.39
N LYS A 33 -5.53 7.40 14.11
CA LYS A 33 -6.25 6.40 14.90
C LYS A 33 -5.39 5.74 16.00
N ASN A 34 -4.20 6.27 16.25
CA ASN A 34 -3.21 5.70 17.17
C ASN A 34 -2.74 4.28 16.77
N GLY A 35 -2.87 3.93 15.49
CA GLY A 35 -2.33 2.70 14.93
C GLY A 35 -0.83 2.77 14.71
N GLN A 36 -0.18 1.62 14.75
CA GLN A 36 1.21 1.50 14.34
C GLN A 36 1.27 1.22 12.84
N VAL A 37 2.08 1.97 12.12
CA VAL A 37 2.19 1.82 10.67
C VAL A 37 3.64 1.87 10.21
N GLY A 38 3.98 1.06 9.21
CA GLY A 38 5.25 1.08 8.50
C GLY A 38 5.02 1.20 7.00
N ILE A 39 6.01 1.75 6.30
CA ILE A 39 6.06 1.77 4.84
C ILE A 39 7.33 1.05 4.40
N LEU A 40 7.18 -0.08 3.72
CA LEU A 40 8.26 -0.78 3.04
C LEU A 40 8.34 -0.29 1.60
N ASP A 41 9.08 0.77 1.40
CA ASP A 41 9.27 1.38 0.09
C ASP A 41 10.43 0.70 -0.66
N LEU A 42 10.10 -0.35 -1.42
CA LEU A 42 11.09 -1.09 -2.21
C LEU A 42 11.66 -0.24 -3.35
N ASN A 43 10.89 0.77 -3.82
CA ASN A 43 11.36 1.65 -4.87
C ASN A 43 12.49 2.58 -4.41
N ALA A 44 12.45 3.05 -3.16
CA ALA A 44 13.55 3.77 -2.54
C ALA A 44 14.65 2.81 -2.08
N LEU A 45 14.29 1.76 -1.35
CA LEU A 45 15.24 0.80 -0.76
C LEU A 45 16.18 0.16 -1.78
N ARG A 46 15.74 -0.09 -3.01
CA ARG A 46 16.56 -0.66 -4.08
C ARG A 46 17.83 0.18 -4.40
N MET A 47 17.85 1.45 -4.06
CA MET A 47 19.02 2.30 -4.28
C MET A 47 20.22 1.85 -3.44
N ASN A 48 20.00 1.19 -2.31
CA ASN A 48 21.02 0.56 -1.49
C ASN A 48 21.59 -0.72 -2.14
N PHE A 49 20.91 -1.23 -3.17
CA PHE A 49 21.31 -2.41 -3.96
C PHE A 49 21.71 -2.05 -5.40
N GLY A 50 22.23 -0.84 -5.59
CA GLY A 50 22.69 -0.35 -6.90
C GLY A 50 21.56 -0.17 -7.92
N GLY A 51 20.36 0.14 -7.48
CA GLY A 51 19.18 0.34 -8.31
C GLY A 51 18.50 -0.95 -8.80
N LYS A 52 19.01 -2.11 -8.42
CA LYS A 52 18.44 -3.42 -8.76
C LYS A 52 17.26 -3.76 -7.83
N GLN A 53 16.52 -4.79 -8.18
CA GLN A 53 15.47 -5.31 -7.30
C GLN A 53 16.02 -5.60 -5.89
N VAL A 54 15.22 -5.29 -4.88
CA VAL A 54 15.54 -5.60 -3.49
C VAL A 54 15.57 -7.13 -3.33
N PRO A 55 16.64 -7.70 -2.75
CA PRO A 55 16.72 -9.13 -2.51
C PRO A 55 15.54 -9.64 -1.66
N ASN A 56 14.98 -10.79 -2.03
CA ASN A 56 13.84 -11.36 -1.32
C ASN A 56 14.09 -11.56 0.18
N GLN A 57 15.33 -11.90 0.57
CA GLN A 57 15.66 -12.09 1.99
C GLN A 57 15.49 -10.79 2.79
N VAL A 58 15.86 -9.65 2.23
CA VAL A 58 15.68 -8.34 2.86
C VAL A 58 14.20 -8.03 3.06
N ILE A 59 13.37 -8.36 2.06
CA ILE A 59 11.91 -8.16 2.16
C ILE A 59 11.34 -9.08 3.24
N ILE A 60 11.76 -10.34 3.28
CA ILE A 60 11.35 -11.31 4.30
C ILE A 60 11.72 -10.82 5.70
N ASP A 61 12.94 -10.37 5.89
CA ASP A 61 13.44 -9.89 7.18
C ASP A 61 12.61 -8.68 7.67
N GLN A 62 12.29 -7.74 6.77
CA GLN A 62 11.45 -6.58 7.10
C GLN A 62 10.01 -6.97 7.44
N VAL A 63 9.41 -7.85 6.64
CA VAL A 63 8.03 -8.31 6.90
C VAL A 63 7.95 -9.15 8.19
N SER A 64 8.96 -9.97 8.46
CA SER A 64 8.98 -10.86 9.64
C SER A 64 9.41 -10.17 10.92
N SER A 65 9.88 -8.92 10.86
CA SER A 65 10.35 -8.17 12.04
C SER A 65 9.23 -7.85 13.02
N GLU A 66 7.99 -7.84 12.54
CA GLU A 66 6.78 -7.52 13.31
C GLU A 66 5.63 -8.47 12.96
N LYS A 67 4.64 -8.54 13.85
CA LYS A 67 3.36 -9.18 13.52
C LYS A 67 2.41 -8.13 12.98
N TRP A 68 2.10 -8.22 11.70
CA TRP A 68 1.19 -7.30 11.01
C TRP A 68 -0.25 -7.82 11.08
N ASP A 69 -1.21 -6.91 11.32
CA ASP A 69 -2.64 -7.19 11.27
C ASP A 69 -3.21 -6.93 9.87
N MET A 70 -2.66 -5.93 9.17
CA MET A 70 -3.05 -5.58 7.80
C MET A 70 -1.81 -5.26 6.96
N ILE A 71 -1.82 -5.70 5.71
CA ILE A 71 -0.79 -5.36 4.70
C ILE A 71 -1.49 -4.78 3.49
N GLY A 72 -1.18 -3.52 3.20
CA GLY A 72 -1.59 -2.84 1.97
C GLY A 72 -0.49 -2.93 0.92
N ILE A 73 -0.79 -3.43 -0.26
CA ILE A 73 0.14 -3.45 -1.38
C ILE A 73 -0.49 -2.74 -2.58
N GLY A 74 0.16 -1.71 -3.09
CA GLY A 74 -0.37 -0.90 -4.16
C GLY A 74 0.72 -0.44 -5.12
N GLY A 75 0.28 0.01 -6.29
CA GLY A 75 1.22 0.48 -7.31
C GLY A 75 0.53 0.92 -8.59
N LEU A 76 1.29 0.96 -9.66
CA LEU A 76 0.84 1.28 -11.01
C LEU A 76 0.61 -0.01 -11.80
N THR A 77 -0.08 0.07 -12.93
CA THR A 77 -0.25 -1.06 -13.85
C THR A 77 1.10 -1.68 -14.26
N THR A 78 2.14 -0.86 -14.39
CA THR A 78 3.50 -1.30 -14.71
C THR A 78 4.17 -2.12 -13.60
N THR A 79 3.66 -2.08 -12.37
CA THR A 79 4.17 -2.85 -11.23
C THR A 79 3.45 -4.17 -10.99
N TYR A 80 2.47 -4.52 -11.83
CA TYR A 80 1.66 -5.72 -11.66
C TYR A 80 2.48 -6.99 -11.51
N SER A 81 3.43 -7.24 -12.41
CA SER A 81 4.29 -8.43 -12.34
C SER A 81 5.03 -8.52 -11.00
N ARG A 82 5.52 -7.37 -10.52
CA ARG A 82 6.23 -7.33 -9.25
C ARG A 82 5.31 -7.56 -8.05
N ILE A 83 4.11 -7.00 -8.07
CA ILE A 83 3.09 -7.26 -7.02
C ILE A 83 2.75 -8.75 -6.97
N LYS A 84 2.56 -9.39 -8.14
CA LYS A 84 2.27 -10.83 -8.24
C LYS A 84 3.41 -11.71 -7.70
N GLU A 85 4.66 -11.28 -7.80
CA GLU A 85 5.81 -11.97 -7.21
C GLU A 85 5.93 -11.74 -5.69
N LEU A 86 5.68 -10.49 -5.26
CA LEU A 86 5.85 -10.09 -3.86
C LEU A 86 4.76 -10.66 -2.95
N THR A 87 3.51 -10.66 -3.42
CA THR A 87 2.37 -10.99 -2.56
C THR A 87 2.47 -12.40 -1.95
N PRO A 88 2.77 -13.48 -2.69
CA PRO A 88 2.97 -14.80 -2.09
C PRO A 88 4.18 -14.87 -1.15
N LEU A 89 5.26 -14.14 -1.47
CA LEU A 89 6.43 -14.05 -0.59
C LEU A 89 6.06 -13.44 0.76
N ILE A 90 5.34 -12.32 0.73
CA ILE A 90 4.92 -11.58 1.92
C ILE A 90 3.87 -12.39 2.70
N ARG A 91 2.87 -12.96 2.03
CA ARG A 91 1.83 -13.81 2.64
C ARG A 91 2.41 -14.97 3.42
N LYS A 92 3.44 -15.63 2.88
CA LYS A 92 4.11 -16.73 3.57
C LYS A 92 4.71 -16.33 4.93
N ASN A 93 5.14 -15.08 5.07
CA ASN A 93 5.80 -14.54 6.24
C ASN A 93 4.86 -13.69 7.14
N ALA A 94 3.64 -13.38 6.68
CA ALA A 94 2.61 -12.65 7.43
C ALA A 94 1.24 -13.33 7.24
N LYS A 95 1.12 -14.59 7.63
CA LYS A 95 -0.03 -15.46 7.32
C LYS A 95 -1.36 -14.95 7.86
N ASP A 96 -1.36 -14.33 9.04
CA ASP A 96 -2.55 -13.89 9.76
C ASP A 96 -3.01 -12.48 9.36
N ALA A 97 -2.17 -11.74 8.63
CA ALA A 97 -2.49 -10.39 8.18
C ALA A 97 -3.59 -10.39 7.11
N ILE A 98 -4.38 -9.35 7.09
CA ILE A 98 -5.34 -9.08 6.00
C ILE A 98 -4.60 -8.36 4.88
N PHE A 99 -4.69 -8.89 3.66
CA PHE A 99 -4.02 -8.33 2.49
C PHE A 99 -4.98 -7.55 1.61
N VAL A 100 -4.71 -6.26 1.50
CA VAL A 100 -5.51 -5.31 0.73
C VAL A 100 -4.69 -4.76 -0.41
N SER A 101 -5.24 -4.71 -1.61
CA SER A 101 -4.65 -3.96 -2.71
C SER A 101 -5.60 -2.88 -3.20
N GLY A 102 -5.08 -1.92 -3.95
CA GLY A 102 -5.88 -0.82 -4.47
C GLY A 102 -5.12 0.00 -5.51
N GLY A 103 -5.68 1.17 -5.84
CA GLY A 103 -5.18 2.04 -6.89
C GLY A 103 -5.71 1.68 -8.28
N GLY A 104 -5.37 2.48 -9.27
CA GLY A 104 -5.96 2.36 -10.61
C GLY A 104 -5.81 0.99 -11.27
N TRP A 105 -4.67 0.32 -11.05
CA TRP A 105 -4.40 -1.00 -11.63
C TRP A 105 -5.38 -2.09 -11.15
N ALA A 106 -5.82 -2.00 -9.88
CA ALA A 106 -6.69 -3.00 -9.27
C ALA A 106 -8.18 -2.60 -9.30
N SER A 107 -8.47 -1.31 -9.30
CA SER A 107 -9.85 -0.81 -9.27
C SER A 107 -10.63 -1.05 -10.56
N TYR A 108 -9.95 -1.17 -11.71
CA TYR A 108 -10.61 -1.39 -13.00
C TYR A 108 -11.17 -2.80 -13.15
N ASN A 109 -10.43 -3.82 -12.69
CA ASN A 109 -10.82 -5.23 -12.83
C ASN A 109 -10.54 -5.98 -11.50
N PRO A 110 -11.21 -5.62 -10.41
CA PRO A 110 -10.87 -6.14 -9.08
C PRO A 110 -11.04 -7.66 -8.95
N THR A 111 -12.03 -8.24 -9.60
CA THR A 111 -12.26 -9.69 -9.58
C THR A 111 -11.15 -10.45 -10.31
N GLU A 112 -10.70 -9.94 -11.47
CA GLU A 112 -9.61 -10.53 -12.21
C GLU A 112 -8.30 -10.46 -11.41
N ILE A 113 -8.04 -9.32 -10.78
CA ILE A 113 -6.85 -9.17 -9.91
C ILE A 113 -6.88 -10.14 -8.73
N LEU A 114 -8.03 -10.29 -8.07
CA LEU A 114 -8.17 -11.28 -7.01
C LEU A 114 -7.99 -12.71 -7.52
N GLN A 115 -8.41 -13.04 -8.75
CA GLN A 115 -8.16 -14.35 -9.35
C GLN A 115 -6.66 -14.59 -9.63
N LEU A 116 -5.98 -13.58 -10.16
CA LEU A 116 -4.58 -13.68 -10.58
C LEU A 116 -3.58 -13.56 -9.42
N VAL A 117 -4.00 -13.00 -8.28
CA VAL A 117 -3.21 -12.84 -7.05
C VAL A 117 -4.02 -13.42 -5.88
N PRO A 118 -4.05 -14.75 -5.72
CA PRO A 118 -4.91 -15.42 -4.75
C PRO A 118 -4.60 -15.10 -3.29
N GLU A 119 -3.44 -14.54 -3.01
CA GLU A 119 -3.03 -14.14 -1.67
C GLU A 119 -3.71 -12.85 -1.18
N LEU A 120 -4.31 -12.06 -2.08
CA LEU A 120 -5.08 -10.89 -1.70
C LEU A 120 -6.45 -11.29 -1.16
N ASP A 121 -6.85 -10.69 -0.05
CA ASP A 121 -8.17 -10.91 0.56
C ASP A 121 -9.21 -9.97 -0.05
N MET A 122 -8.79 -8.75 -0.44
CA MET A 122 -9.71 -7.75 -0.98
C MET A 122 -9.00 -6.69 -1.83
N ILE A 123 -9.80 -5.98 -2.63
CA ILE A 123 -9.39 -4.80 -3.40
C ILE A 123 -10.19 -3.59 -2.89
N CYS A 124 -9.47 -2.51 -2.58
CA CYS A 124 -10.05 -1.19 -2.37
C CYS A 124 -10.27 -0.51 -3.73
N ILE A 125 -11.51 -0.13 -4.01
CA ILE A 125 -11.95 0.44 -5.29
C ILE A 125 -12.09 1.97 -5.14
N GLY A 126 -11.46 2.72 -6.02
CA GLY A 126 -11.49 4.19 -6.01
C GLY A 126 -10.56 4.79 -4.96
N GLU A 127 -11.03 5.84 -4.29
CA GLU A 127 -10.29 6.53 -3.23
C GLU A 127 -10.22 5.68 -1.95
N GLY A 128 -8.99 5.53 -1.43
CA GLY A 128 -8.72 4.60 -0.33
C GLY A 128 -8.87 5.20 1.07
N GLU A 129 -8.85 6.51 1.19
CA GLU A 129 -8.68 7.22 2.45
C GLU A 129 -9.76 6.86 3.48
N ILE A 130 -11.02 7.01 3.12
CA ILE A 130 -12.14 6.67 3.99
C ILE A 130 -12.27 5.14 4.12
N THR A 131 -12.11 4.41 3.02
CA THR A 131 -12.19 2.94 3.00
C THR A 131 -11.17 2.32 3.95
N PHE A 132 -9.90 2.75 3.92
CA PHE A 132 -8.88 2.25 4.84
C PHE A 132 -9.13 2.66 6.29
N SER A 133 -9.68 3.85 6.51
CA SER A 133 -10.08 4.30 7.84
C SER A 133 -11.15 3.37 8.46
N GLU A 134 -12.19 3.06 7.71
CA GLU A 134 -13.26 2.15 8.15
C GLU A 134 -12.75 0.71 8.29
N LEU A 135 -11.93 0.25 7.33
CA LEU A 135 -11.34 -1.09 7.37
C LEU A 135 -10.45 -1.27 8.60
N TYR A 136 -9.64 -0.25 8.95
CA TYR A 136 -8.86 -0.22 10.18
C TYR A 136 -9.76 -0.42 11.39
N ASP A 137 -10.87 0.31 11.49
CA ASP A 137 -11.81 0.22 12.61
C ASP A 137 -12.41 -1.18 12.76
N GLU A 138 -12.77 -1.83 11.65
CA GLU A 138 -13.34 -3.18 11.68
C GLU A 138 -12.30 -4.24 12.12
N ILE A 139 -11.06 -4.08 11.73
CA ILE A 139 -9.98 -4.98 12.14
C ILE A 139 -9.61 -4.74 13.60
N ASP A 140 -9.45 -3.49 14.02
CA ASP A 140 -9.04 -3.11 15.38
C ASP A 140 -10.08 -3.51 16.44
N LYS A 141 -11.37 -3.43 16.08
CA LYS A 141 -12.47 -3.95 16.91
C LYS A 141 -12.55 -5.49 16.92
N GLY A 142 -11.88 -6.17 16.02
CA GLY A 142 -11.92 -7.62 15.87
C GLY A 142 -13.22 -8.15 15.23
N THR A 143 -14.11 -7.27 14.75
CA THR A 143 -15.39 -7.64 14.13
C THR A 143 -15.21 -8.27 12.76
N ARG A 144 -14.28 -7.74 11.95
CA ARG A 144 -14.00 -8.18 10.56
C ARG A 144 -15.25 -8.21 9.65
N ASP A 145 -16.23 -7.34 9.94
CA ASP A 145 -17.45 -7.21 9.14
C ASP A 145 -17.21 -6.30 7.93
N PHE A 146 -16.39 -6.77 7.00
CA PHE A 146 -15.92 -5.99 5.85
C PHE A 146 -17.04 -5.66 4.86
N GLU A 147 -18.19 -6.36 4.91
CA GLU A 147 -19.34 -6.07 4.07
C GLU A 147 -19.94 -4.69 4.36
N LYS A 148 -19.71 -4.15 5.56
CA LYS A 148 -20.16 -2.81 5.95
C LYS A 148 -19.22 -1.70 5.45
N VAL A 149 -18.02 -2.03 5.03
CA VAL A 149 -17.05 -1.06 4.50
C VAL A 149 -17.33 -0.83 3.03
N ASN A 150 -17.69 0.37 2.65
CA ASN A 150 -17.95 0.72 1.26
C ASN A 150 -16.65 0.77 0.42
N GLY A 151 -16.77 0.48 -0.87
CA GLY A 151 -15.67 0.59 -1.82
C GLY A 151 -14.71 -0.61 -1.80
N LEU A 152 -15.19 -1.80 -1.47
CA LEU A 152 -14.40 -3.03 -1.50
C LEU A 152 -14.93 -4.04 -2.53
N CYS A 153 -14.00 -4.81 -3.07
CA CYS A 153 -14.27 -6.12 -3.66
C CYS A 153 -13.60 -7.17 -2.76
N LEU A 154 -14.41 -8.00 -2.14
CA LEU A 154 -14.00 -9.03 -1.18
C LEU A 154 -13.85 -10.38 -1.88
N ARG A 155 -12.84 -11.16 -1.46
CA ARG A 155 -12.79 -12.59 -1.76
C ARG A 155 -13.71 -13.33 -0.80
N ASN A 156 -14.67 -14.06 -1.34
CA ASN A 156 -15.59 -14.91 -0.58
C ASN A 156 -15.50 -16.35 -1.11
N ASN A 157 -14.62 -17.16 -0.51
CA ASN A 157 -14.30 -18.52 -0.98
C ASN A 157 -13.89 -18.55 -2.46
N ASN A 158 -14.74 -19.09 -3.33
CA ASN A 158 -14.51 -19.19 -4.78
C ASN A 158 -15.24 -18.09 -5.58
N ASP A 159 -15.84 -17.11 -4.90
CA ASP A 159 -16.59 -16.00 -5.50
C ASP A 159 -16.06 -14.65 -5.03
N PHE A 160 -16.60 -13.58 -5.58
CA PHE A 160 -16.22 -12.22 -5.26
C PHE A 160 -17.48 -11.40 -4.94
N GLN A 161 -17.40 -10.63 -3.86
CA GLN A 161 -18.49 -9.80 -3.39
C GLN A 161 -18.09 -8.34 -3.43
N PHE A 162 -18.91 -7.52 -4.09
CA PHE A 162 -18.75 -6.06 -4.04
C PHE A 162 -19.56 -5.50 -2.89
N THR A 163 -18.95 -4.63 -2.12
CA THR A 163 -19.67 -3.78 -1.16
C THR A 163 -20.30 -2.58 -1.88
N ASN A 164 -21.03 -1.74 -1.17
CA ASN A 164 -21.61 -0.54 -1.77
C ASN A 164 -20.49 0.36 -2.34
N PRO A 165 -20.75 1.05 -3.46
CA PRO A 165 -19.81 2.02 -4.00
C PRO A 165 -19.50 3.13 -2.98
N ARG A 166 -18.27 3.62 -2.97
CA ARG A 166 -17.89 4.79 -2.19
C ARG A 166 -18.01 6.06 -3.02
N ALA A 167 -18.62 7.09 -2.45
CA ALA A 167 -18.59 8.44 -3.01
C ALA A 167 -17.17 9.00 -2.98
N LEU A 168 -16.85 9.87 -3.92
CA LEU A 168 -15.59 10.61 -3.93
C LEU A 168 -15.53 11.56 -2.72
N ILE A 169 -14.32 11.93 -2.33
CA ILE A 169 -14.10 12.90 -1.25
C ILE A 169 -14.35 14.31 -1.78
N ASP A 170 -15.40 14.95 -1.28
CA ASP A 170 -15.79 16.31 -1.72
C ASP A 170 -14.84 17.38 -1.19
N ASP A 171 -14.39 17.25 0.07
CA ASP A 171 -13.46 18.19 0.71
C ASP A 171 -12.09 17.53 0.93
N LEU A 172 -11.15 17.85 0.07
CA LEU A 172 -9.78 17.36 0.17
C LEU A 172 -9.03 17.88 1.43
N ASN A 173 -9.52 18.94 2.09
CA ASN A 173 -8.93 19.39 3.36
C ASN A 173 -9.24 18.43 4.51
N SER A 174 -10.19 17.51 4.34
CA SER A 174 -10.45 16.44 5.30
C SER A 174 -9.39 15.32 5.27
N VAL A 175 -8.62 15.25 4.19
CA VAL A 175 -7.55 14.26 4.03
C VAL A 175 -6.30 14.76 4.75
N PRO A 176 -5.66 13.96 5.62
CA PRO A 176 -4.47 14.38 6.33
C PRO A 176 -3.27 14.59 5.40
N TYR A 177 -2.33 15.42 5.82
CA TYR A 177 -1.04 15.51 5.16
C TYR A 177 -0.33 14.15 5.18
N PRO A 178 0.40 13.78 4.10
CA PRO A 178 1.13 12.52 4.05
C PRO A 178 2.14 12.38 5.19
N ALA A 179 2.30 11.17 5.71
CA ALA A 179 3.28 10.82 6.73
C ALA A 179 4.71 10.77 6.13
N TYR A 180 5.22 11.93 5.74
CA TYR A 180 6.54 12.05 5.11
C TYR A 180 7.69 11.51 5.95
N HIS A 181 7.55 11.53 7.27
CA HIS A 181 8.55 11.01 8.21
C HIS A 181 8.77 9.50 8.11
N LEU A 182 7.85 8.78 7.45
CA LEU A 182 7.98 7.34 7.17
C LEU A 182 8.64 7.05 5.81
N LEU A 183 9.03 8.08 5.05
CA LEU A 183 9.63 7.92 3.73
C LEU A 183 11.12 8.30 3.74
N GLU A 184 11.90 7.60 2.93
CA GLU A 184 13.31 7.92 2.65
C GLU A 184 13.41 9.11 1.68
N LEU A 185 12.99 10.30 2.15
CA LEU A 185 12.87 11.51 1.33
C LEU A 185 14.17 11.90 0.63
N ASP A 186 15.31 11.72 1.29
CA ASP A 186 16.63 12.06 0.72
C ASP A 186 16.95 11.29 -0.56
N ILE A 187 16.46 10.07 -0.69
CA ILE A 187 16.60 9.27 -1.91
C ILE A 187 15.85 9.93 -3.05
N TYR A 188 14.60 10.29 -2.82
CA TYR A 188 13.77 10.95 -3.82
C TYR A 188 14.30 12.33 -4.19
N PHE A 189 14.68 13.14 -3.21
CA PHE A 189 15.27 14.48 -3.45
C PHE A 189 16.59 14.43 -4.19
N ARG A 190 17.40 13.38 -4.02
CA ARG A 190 18.67 13.24 -4.72
C ARG A 190 18.49 13.07 -6.21
N PHE A 191 17.46 12.38 -6.64
CA PHE A 191 17.25 11.94 -8.02
C PHE A 191 16.15 12.67 -8.76
N SER A 192 15.24 13.38 -8.08
CA SER A 192 14.20 14.18 -8.75
C SER A 192 14.76 15.50 -9.26
N PRO A 193 14.58 15.84 -10.53
CA PRO A 193 14.96 17.15 -11.08
C PRO A 193 14.22 18.31 -10.37
N GLU A 194 12.97 18.11 -10.01
CA GLU A 194 12.12 19.11 -9.34
C GLU A 194 12.56 19.34 -7.89
N ALA A 195 12.98 18.29 -7.20
CA ALA A 195 13.49 18.39 -5.85
C ALA A 195 14.86 19.10 -5.77
N LYS A 196 15.65 19.06 -6.83
CA LYS A 196 16.89 19.86 -6.92
C LYS A 196 16.59 21.37 -6.94
N SER A 197 15.45 21.78 -7.50
CA SER A 197 15.04 23.19 -7.50
C SER A 197 14.59 23.67 -6.10
N ILE A 198 13.98 22.81 -5.30
CA ILE A 198 13.54 23.15 -3.94
C ILE A 198 14.73 23.38 -2.99
N LYS A 199 15.84 22.64 -3.14
CA LYS A 199 17.08 22.86 -2.37
C LYS A 199 17.78 24.18 -2.68
N SER A 200 17.44 24.86 -3.78
CA SER A 200 18.04 26.16 -4.13
C SER A 200 17.31 27.37 -3.52
N TYR A 201 16.25 27.16 -2.76
CA TYR A 201 15.46 28.23 -2.11
C TYR A 201 15.61 28.27 -0.58
N ASN A 202 16.56 27.51 0.00
CA ASN A 202 16.88 27.58 1.45
C ASN A 202 18.30 28.09 1.65
#